data_a744b0db3a0162fa67604552cbe0226f
#
_entry.id   a744b0db3a0162fa67604552cbe0226f
#
_cell.length_a   1.000
_cell.length_b   1.000
_cell.length_c   1.000
_cell.angle_alpha   90.00
_cell.angle_beta   90.00
_cell.angle_gamma   90.00
#
_symmetry.space_group_name_H-M   'P 1'
#
loop_
_entity.id
_entity.type
_entity.pdbx_description
1 polymer ?
#
loop_
_entity_poly.entity_id
_entity_poly.type
_entity_poly.pdbx_seq_one_letter_code
_entity_poly.pdbx_strand_id
1 'polypeptide(L)'
;MPDDTQQAIPAVPSPAAGDESQEHHMHLLGRYYHQVEAGRKTIEVRVATRHMRAVAVGDTVVFHDRDTGRDLDVIVQRITPYPSFEDLLSSEDTARIDPDGPPGELLATLRNIYPPAKEALGALALAFDHRPARPGRPMPMTPTQYAQTVPHHTVYGCLYIRDEHDRPIQLRSVYGSRLWQFPGGNLDAPGEDPLQTARREAIEETGLELGLGTPRLLLTHFLHAGARLPLNKVGLIFDGGQLTADQLGRIRLDPAEHDMWAVHDLATWQELMAPRAFARLDAIERARRGEGPAYLITHT
;
A
#
# COMPACT_ATOMS: atom_id res chain seq x y z
N MET A 1 23.95 41.12 -1.10
CA MET A 1 24.13 39.97 -1.99
C MET A 1 24.29 38.76 -1.11
N PRO A 2 23.24 37.93 -0.83
CA PRO A 2 23.42 36.62 -0.23
C PRO A 2 23.68 35.60 -1.34
N ASP A 3 24.65 34.77 -1.05
CA ASP A 3 25.21 33.71 -1.89
C ASP A 3 24.24 32.52 -1.90
N ASP A 4 23.69 32.24 -3.05
CA ASP A 4 22.69 31.17 -3.28
C ASP A 4 23.44 29.89 -3.67
N THR A 5 24.01 29.22 -2.67
CA THR A 5 24.67 27.92 -2.88
C THR A 5 23.64 26.81 -2.82
N GLN A 6 22.91 26.60 -3.92
CA GLN A 6 22.06 25.45 -4.16
C GLN A 6 22.94 24.19 -4.21
N GLN A 7 22.99 23.42 -3.12
CA GLN A 7 23.64 22.12 -3.10
C GLN A 7 22.87 21.17 -4.04
N ALA A 8 23.49 20.85 -5.16
CA ALA A 8 23.02 19.83 -6.09
C ALA A 8 23.00 18.46 -5.38
N ILE A 9 21.84 17.83 -5.35
CA ILE A 9 21.67 16.43 -4.94
C ILE A 9 22.50 15.59 -5.93
N PRO A 10 23.44 14.73 -5.48
CA PRO A 10 24.20 13.88 -6.39
C PRO A 10 23.24 12.94 -7.12
N ALA A 11 23.32 12.92 -8.44
CA ALA A 11 22.61 11.99 -9.30
C ALA A 11 22.99 10.57 -8.91
N VAL A 12 21.99 9.75 -8.59
CA VAL A 12 22.15 8.30 -8.45
C VAL A 12 22.65 7.79 -9.80
N PRO A 13 23.79 7.09 -9.87
CA PRO A 13 24.28 6.57 -11.13
C PRO A 13 23.24 5.60 -11.71
N SER A 14 22.80 5.86 -12.94
CA SER A 14 22.05 4.87 -13.73
C SER A 14 22.84 3.57 -13.78
N PRO A 15 22.20 2.42 -13.58
CA PRO A 15 22.87 1.14 -13.83
C PRO A 15 23.37 1.13 -15.27
N ALA A 16 24.62 0.73 -15.45
CA ALA A 16 25.26 0.63 -16.75
C ALA A 16 24.39 -0.26 -17.67
N ALA A 17 24.12 0.22 -18.87
CA ALA A 17 23.54 -0.57 -19.94
C ALA A 17 24.53 -1.71 -20.29
N GLY A 18 24.21 -2.94 -19.83
CA GLY A 18 25.03 -4.12 -20.07
C GLY A 18 24.43 -5.32 -19.37
N ASP A 19 23.81 -6.14 -20.13
CA ASP A 19 23.21 -7.45 -19.88
C ASP A 19 21.70 -7.40 -19.56
N GLU A 20 20.91 -7.45 -20.62
CA GLU A 20 19.48 -7.76 -20.50
C GLU A 20 19.36 -9.21 -20.01
N SER A 21 18.98 -9.39 -18.73
CA SER A 21 18.69 -10.71 -18.19
C SER A 21 17.63 -11.40 -19.05
N GLN A 22 17.92 -12.62 -19.52
CA GLN A 22 17.01 -13.37 -20.36
C GLN A 22 16.03 -14.18 -19.51
N GLU A 23 14.86 -14.47 -20.08
CA GLU A 23 13.85 -15.32 -19.45
C GLU A 23 13.91 -16.73 -20.09
N HIS A 24 14.01 -17.77 -19.26
CA HIS A 24 14.04 -19.16 -19.66
C HIS A 24 12.87 -19.92 -19.03
N HIS A 25 12.19 -20.77 -19.81
CA HIS A 25 11.05 -21.53 -19.34
C HIS A 25 11.43 -23.01 -19.11
N MET A 26 11.11 -23.53 -17.91
CA MET A 26 11.37 -24.91 -17.54
C MET A 26 10.17 -25.53 -16.85
N HIS A 27 9.89 -26.79 -17.15
CA HIS A 27 8.80 -27.53 -16.49
C HIS A 27 9.34 -28.36 -15.34
N LEU A 28 8.60 -28.36 -14.23
CA LEU A 28 8.81 -29.22 -13.06
C LEU A 28 7.60 -30.13 -12.86
N LEU A 29 7.84 -31.33 -12.29
CA LEU A 29 6.77 -32.12 -11.69
C LEU A 29 6.28 -31.39 -10.43
N GLY A 30 4.98 -31.48 -10.11
CA GLY A 30 4.37 -30.74 -9.02
C GLY A 30 5.11 -30.85 -7.69
N ARG A 31 5.62 -32.05 -7.34
CA ARG A 31 6.40 -32.24 -6.11
C ARG A 31 7.64 -31.34 -6.06
N TYR A 32 8.38 -31.20 -7.16
CA TYR A 32 9.57 -30.34 -7.23
C TYR A 32 9.21 -28.87 -7.26
N TYR A 33 8.11 -28.52 -7.95
CA TYR A 33 7.59 -27.18 -7.95
C TYR A 33 7.26 -26.71 -6.53
N HIS A 34 6.54 -27.51 -5.75
CA HIS A 34 6.22 -27.19 -4.36
C HIS A 34 7.45 -27.12 -3.44
N GLN A 35 8.48 -27.90 -3.71
CA GLN A 35 9.76 -27.79 -2.98
C GLN A 35 10.46 -26.45 -3.26
N VAL A 36 10.41 -25.95 -4.52
CA VAL A 36 10.92 -24.61 -4.89
C VAL A 36 10.07 -23.53 -4.24
N GLU A 37 8.75 -23.62 -4.35
CA GLU A 37 7.79 -22.67 -3.74
C GLU A 37 8.00 -22.54 -2.23
N ALA A 38 8.28 -23.66 -1.56
CA ALA A 38 8.56 -23.69 -0.13
C ALA A 38 9.99 -23.23 0.25
N GLY A 39 10.84 -22.92 -0.73
CA GLY A 39 12.23 -22.50 -0.51
C GLY A 39 13.19 -23.60 -0.08
N ARG A 40 12.77 -24.87 -0.18
CA ARG A 40 13.60 -26.02 0.24
C ARG A 40 14.49 -26.54 -0.89
N LYS A 41 13.99 -26.58 -2.13
CA LYS A 41 14.77 -26.87 -3.32
C LYS A 41 15.31 -25.55 -3.88
N THR A 42 16.62 -25.41 -3.93
CA THR A 42 17.35 -24.22 -4.43
C THR A 42 18.40 -24.53 -5.46
N ILE A 43 18.50 -25.78 -5.89
CA ILE A 43 19.37 -26.23 -6.98
C ILE A 43 18.55 -27.10 -7.94
N GLU A 44 18.51 -26.71 -9.21
CA GLU A 44 17.95 -27.51 -10.28
C GLU A 44 19.07 -28.22 -11.07
N VAL A 45 18.81 -29.47 -11.42
CA VAL A 45 19.76 -30.29 -12.19
C VAL A 45 19.24 -30.49 -13.61
N ARG A 46 20.06 -30.14 -14.59
CA ARG A 46 19.74 -30.28 -16.02
C ARG A 46 20.93 -30.88 -16.78
N VAL A 47 20.66 -31.58 -17.89
CA VAL A 47 21.69 -31.95 -18.84
C VAL A 47 22.16 -30.75 -19.64
N ALA A 48 23.46 -30.66 -19.95
CA ALA A 48 24.10 -29.52 -20.57
C ALA A 48 23.81 -29.43 -22.08
N THR A 49 22.55 -29.39 -22.47
CA THR A 49 22.14 -29.17 -23.88
C THR A 49 22.50 -27.76 -24.33
N ARG A 50 22.51 -27.53 -25.65
CA ARG A 50 22.76 -26.19 -26.21
C ARG A 50 21.84 -25.11 -25.58
N HIS A 51 20.57 -25.45 -25.40
CA HIS A 51 19.59 -24.54 -24.81
C HIS A 51 19.93 -24.24 -23.34
N MET A 52 20.28 -25.27 -22.55
CA MET A 52 20.61 -25.06 -21.13
C MET A 52 21.97 -24.35 -20.91
N ARG A 53 22.88 -24.42 -21.89
CA ARG A 53 24.14 -23.66 -21.85
C ARG A 53 23.98 -22.19 -22.18
N ALA A 54 22.79 -21.77 -22.67
CA ALA A 54 22.46 -20.37 -22.92
C ALA A 54 22.01 -19.65 -21.66
N VAL A 55 21.66 -20.36 -20.59
CA VAL A 55 21.30 -19.78 -19.30
C VAL A 55 22.53 -19.17 -18.65
N ALA A 56 22.41 -17.94 -18.17
CA ALA A 56 23.47 -17.19 -17.49
C ALA A 56 23.10 -16.84 -16.03
N VAL A 57 24.11 -16.50 -15.24
CA VAL A 57 23.89 -15.95 -13.90
C VAL A 57 23.19 -14.57 -14.03
N GLY A 58 22.13 -14.35 -13.26
CA GLY A 58 21.29 -13.17 -13.35
C GLY A 58 20.04 -13.37 -14.21
N ASP A 59 19.97 -14.42 -15.02
CA ASP A 59 18.76 -14.73 -15.79
C ASP A 59 17.60 -15.17 -14.91
N THR A 60 16.40 -14.91 -15.40
CA THR A 60 15.17 -15.42 -14.79
C THR A 60 14.81 -16.78 -15.37
N VAL A 61 14.57 -17.76 -14.51
CA VAL A 61 13.97 -19.03 -14.88
C VAL A 61 12.54 -19.07 -14.38
N VAL A 62 11.60 -19.31 -15.29
CA VAL A 62 10.18 -19.53 -14.99
C VAL A 62 9.94 -21.03 -14.91
N PHE A 63 9.68 -21.53 -13.72
CA PHE A 63 9.27 -22.91 -13.53
C PHE A 63 7.77 -23.07 -13.71
N HIS A 64 7.36 -23.91 -14.63
CA HIS A 64 5.97 -24.30 -14.87
C HIS A 64 5.66 -25.59 -14.12
N ASP A 65 4.66 -25.54 -13.25
CA ASP A 65 4.11 -26.75 -12.62
C ASP A 65 3.32 -27.57 -13.64
N ARG A 66 3.74 -28.80 -13.88
CA ARG A 66 3.06 -29.72 -14.84
C ARG A 66 1.68 -30.16 -14.37
N ASP A 67 1.43 -30.13 -13.06
CA ASP A 67 0.21 -30.67 -12.48
C ASP A 67 -0.88 -29.60 -12.38
N THR A 68 -0.51 -28.35 -12.09
CA THR A 68 -1.46 -27.25 -11.87
C THR A 68 -1.39 -26.11 -12.88
N GLY A 69 -0.33 -26.06 -13.70
CA GLY A 69 -0.08 -24.98 -14.65
C GLY A 69 0.32 -23.64 -14.00
N ARG A 70 0.67 -23.63 -12.70
CA ARG A 70 1.16 -22.44 -12.01
C ARG A 70 2.61 -22.15 -12.37
N ASP A 71 2.97 -20.89 -12.31
CA ASP A 71 4.30 -20.39 -12.61
C ASP A 71 5.01 -19.86 -11.37
N LEU A 72 6.33 -20.05 -11.31
CA LEU A 72 7.19 -19.54 -10.26
C LEU A 72 8.51 -19.06 -10.86
N ASP A 73 8.89 -17.83 -10.56
CA ASP A 73 10.11 -17.22 -11.05
C ASP A 73 11.26 -17.40 -10.05
N VAL A 74 12.43 -17.68 -10.57
CA VAL A 74 13.68 -17.71 -9.82
C VAL A 74 14.78 -16.97 -10.59
N ILE A 75 15.74 -16.37 -9.88
CA ILE A 75 16.93 -15.77 -10.49
C ILE A 75 18.11 -16.72 -10.31
N VAL A 76 18.81 -17.01 -11.40
CA VAL A 76 19.99 -17.86 -11.39
C VAL A 76 21.14 -17.15 -10.66
N GLN A 77 21.64 -17.76 -9.59
CA GLN A 77 22.73 -17.21 -8.78
C GLN A 77 24.09 -17.82 -9.14
N ARG A 78 24.08 -19.07 -9.56
CA ARG A 78 25.29 -19.83 -9.92
C ARG A 78 24.95 -20.96 -10.89
N ILE A 79 25.82 -21.18 -11.84
CA ILE A 79 25.75 -22.34 -12.75
C ILE A 79 27.10 -23.09 -12.66
N THR A 80 27.04 -24.35 -12.29
CA THR A 80 28.26 -25.20 -12.21
C THR A 80 28.10 -26.37 -13.16
N PRO A 81 29.00 -26.50 -14.15
CA PRO A 81 29.03 -27.65 -15.03
C PRO A 81 29.76 -28.84 -14.40
N TYR A 82 29.28 -30.04 -14.65
CA TYR A 82 29.87 -31.31 -14.21
C TYR A 82 29.93 -32.29 -15.39
N PRO A 83 30.92 -33.19 -15.41
CA PRO A 83 31.04 -34.23 -16.45
C PRO A 83 29.89 -35.26 -16.41
N SER A 84 29.38 -35.56 -15.21
CA SER A 84 28.32 -36.55 -14.99
C SER A 84 27.38 -36.14 -13.86
N PHE A 85 26.24 -36.84 -13.70
CA PHE A 85 25.38 -36.69 -12.51
C PHE A 85 26.07 -37.15 -11.23
N GLU A 86 26.94 -38.14 -11.32
CA GLU A 86 27.69 -38.70 -10.18
C GLU A 86 28.66 -37.66 -9.60
N ASP A 87 29.43 -36.97 -10.47
CA ASP A 87 30.31 -35.87 -10.07
C ASP A 87 29.49 -34.69 -9.47
N LEU A 88 28.34 -34.36 -10.07
CA LEU A 88 27.46 -33.33 -9.57
C LEU A 88 26.95 -33.66 -8.15
N LEU A 89 26.42 -34.87 -7.94
CA LEU A 89 25.86 -35.28 -6.66
C LEU A 89 26.89 -35.47 -5.56
N SER A 90 28.16 -35.74 -5.94
CA SER A 90 29.26 -35.78 -4.97
C SER A 90 29.72 -34.40 -4.51
N SER A 91 29.43 -33.36 -5.29
CA SER A 91 29.93 -32.01 -5.07
C SER A 91 28.87 -31.05 -4.54
N GLU A 92 27.58 -31.25 -4.89
CA GLU A 92 26.48 -30.40 -4.50
C GLU A 92 25.71 -30.99 -3.31
N ASP A 93 25.06 -30.11 -2.52
CA ASP A 93 24.19 -30.53 -1.44
C ASP A 93 22.87 -31.11 -2.01
N THR A 94 22.76 -32.45 -1.92
CA THR A 94 21.62 -33.19 -2.45
C THR A 94 20.28 -32.81 -1.78
N ALA A 95 20.29 -32.33 -0.51
CA ALA A 95 19.09 -31.83 0.17
C ALA A 95 18.58 -30.54 -0.45
N ARG A 96 19.40 -29.79 -1.18
CA ARG A 96 18.98 -28.61 -1.94
C ARG A 96 18.47 -28.94 -3.34
N ILE A 97 18.71 -30.17 -3.82
CA ILE A 97 18.25 -30.67 -5.12
C ILE A 97 16.92 -31.40 -4.99
N ASP A 98 16.80 -32.32 -4.05
CA ASP A 98 15.55 -33.03 -3.71
C ASP A 98 15.46 -33.23 -2.19
N PRO A 99 14.92 -32.21 -1.46
CA PRO A 99 14.88 -32.25 0.01
C PRO A 99 14.01 -33.36 0.61
N ASP A 100 13.09 -33.94 -0.17
CA ASP A 100 12.18 -34.98 0.27
C ASP A 100 12.56 -36.37 -0.34
N GLY A 101 13.58 -36.39 -1.16
CA GLY A 101 14.06 -37.62 -1.80
C GLY A 101 14.81 -38.54 -0.84
N PRO A 102 14.68 -39.86 -1.01
CA PRO A 102 15.47 -40.81 -0.21
C PRO A 102 16.97 -40.64 -0.44
N PRO A 103 17.79 -40.64 0.61
CA PRO A 103 19.26 -40.58 0.46
C PRO A 103 19.77 -41.68 -0.46
N GLY A 104 20.56 -41.33 -1.45
CA GLY A 104 21.19 -42.27 -2.38
C GLY A 104 20.37 -42.68 -3.61
N GLU A 105 19.08 -42.32 -3.70
CA GLU A 105 18.25 -42.66 -4.86
C GLU A 105 18.24 -41.57 -5.97
N LEU A 106 18.80 -40.41 -5.69
CA LEU A 106 18.72 -39.25 -6.59
C LEU A 106 19.46 -39.52 -7.92
N LEU A 107 20.58 -40.23 -7.90
CA LEU A 107 21.32 -40.64 -9.10
C LEU A 107 20.44 -41.53 -10.01
N ALA A 108 19.80 -42.53 -9.42
CA ALA A 108 18.89 -43.42 -10.17
C ALA A 108 17.69 -42.63 -10.73
N THR A 109 17.14 -41.69 -9.96
CA THR A 109 16.06 -40.82 -10.40
C THR A 109 16.48 -39.97 -11.60
N LEU A 110 17.63 -39.32 -11.56
CA LEU A 110 18.16 -38.53 -12.67
C LEU A 110 18.38 -39.36 -13.93
N ARG A 111 18.95 -40.58 -13.78
CA ARG A 111 19.19 -41.52 -14.89
C ARG A 111 17.88 -42.08 -15.48
N ASN A 112 16.83 -42.18 -14.68
CA ASN A 112 15.48 -42.52 -15.19
C ASN A 112 14.87 -41.40 -16.04
N ILE A 113 15.19 -40.13 -15.71
CA ILE A 113 14.71 -38.96 -16.48
C ILE A 113 15.59 -38.77 -17.73
N TYR A 114 16.87 -38.94 -17.63
CA TYR A 114 17.83 -38.65 -18.68
C TYR A 114 18.58 -39.94 -19.10
N PRO A 115 18.34 -40.44 -20.34
CA PRO A 115 19.08 -41.58 -20.89
C PRO A 115 20.60 -41.31 -20.95
N PRO A 116 21.46 -42.38 -20.97
CA PRO A 116 22.92 -42.23 -20.99
C PRO A 116 23.47 -41.28 -22.07
N ALA A 117 22.84 -41.29 -23.26
CA ALA A 117 23.22 -40.39 -24.35
C ALA A 117 22.98 -38.89 -24.02
N LYS A 118 22.05 -38.59 -23.09
CA LYS A 118 21.84 -37.23 -22.60
C LYS A 118 22.84 -36.90 -21.49
N GLU A 119 23.09 -37.80 -20.55
CA GLU A 119 24.10 -37.60 -19.49
C GLU A 119 25.50 -37.34 -20.09
N ALA A 120 25.83 -37.97 -21.23
CA ALA A 120 27.08 -37.75 -21.95
C ALA A 120 27.31 -36.29 -22.42
N LEU A 121 26.26 -35.43 -22.45
CA LEU A 121 26.43 -34.02 -22.71
C LEU A 121 26.98 -33.24 -21.51
N GLY A 122 27.09 -33.89 -20.35
CA GLY A 122 27.37 -33.29 -19.06
C GLY A 122 26.14 -32.84 -18.31
N ALA A 123 26.30 -32.47 -17.05
CA ALA A 123 25.27 -32.00 -16.14
C ALA A 123 25.53 -30.55 -15.72
N LEU A 124 24.47 -29.81 -15.46
CA LEU A 124 24.50 -28.45 -14.92
C LEU A 124 23.76 -28.42 -13.59
N ALA A 125 24.39 -27.88 -12.56
CA ALA A 125 23.71 -27.45 -11.33
C ALA A 125 23.40 -25.95 -11.42
N LEU A 126 22.12 -25.60 -11.46
CA LEU A 126 21.65 -24.23 -11.45
C LEU A 126 21.19 -23.89 -10.03
N ALA A 127 21.99 -23.15 -9.29
CA ALA A 127 21.59 -22.62 -7.99
C ALA A 127 20.85 -21.29 -8.20
N PHE A 128 19.72 -21.10 -7.53
CA PHE A 128 18.86 -19.97 -7.72
C PHE A 128 18.28 -19.46 -6.39
N ASP A 129 17.84 -18.20 -6.40
CA ASP A 129 16.98 -17.64 -5.37
C ASP A 129 15.53 -17.98 -5.71
N HIS A 130 14.79 -18.52 -4.73
CA HIS A 130 13.45 -19.04 -4.92
C HIS A 130 12.34 -17.96 -4.84
N ARG A 131 12.69 -16.68 -4.66
CA ARG A 131 11.70 -15.59 -4.52
C ARG A 131 12.18 -14.28 -5.16
N PRO A 132 12.58 -14.24 -6.40
CA PRO A 132 12.69 -12.96 -7.06
C PRO A 132 11.28 -12.43 -7.28
N ALA A 133 11.02 -11.19 -6.85
CA ALA A 133 9.87 -10.50 -7.39
C ALA A 133 10.07 -10.31 -8.89
N ARG A 134 9.13 -10.75 -9.73
CA ARG A 134 9.15 -10.31 -11.12
C ARG A 134 9.18 -8.80 -11.15
N PRO A 135 10.07 -8.14 -11.91
CA PRO A 135 9.90 -6.74 -12.23
C PRO A 135 8.49 -6.56 -12.77
N GLY A 136 7.68 -5.73 -12.12
CA GLY A 136 6.36 -5.40 -12.63
C GLY A 136 6.47 -4.90 -14.07
N ARG A 137 5.44 -5.09 -14.89
CA ARG A 137 5.39 -4.43 -16.19
C ARG A 137 5.62 -2.93 -15.97
N PRO A 138 6.47 -2.27 -16.78
CA PRO A 138 6.62 -0.83 -16.68
C PRO A 138 5.25 -0.18 -16.78
N MET A 139 5.00 0.82 -15.95
CA MET A 139 3.77 1.60 -16.05
C MET A 139 3.66 2.17 -17.47
N PRO A 140 2.49 2.08 -18.12
CA PRO A 140 2.31 2.55 -19.51
C PRO A 140 2.53 4.06 -19.68
N MET A 141 2.60 4.79 -18.56
CA MET A 141 2.87 6.23 -18.51
C MET A 141 3.62 6.60 -17.23
N THR A 142 4.31 7.74 -17.25
CA THR A 142 4.98 8.26 -16.06
C THR A 142 3.96 8.64 -14.97
N PRO A 143 4.37 8.69 -13.67
CA PRO A 143 3.47 9.12 -12.60
C PRO A 143 2.82 10.49 -12.87
N THR A 144 3.55 11.44 -13.44
CA THR A 144 3.03 12.77 -13.81
C THR A 144 1.96 12.68 -14.91
N GLN A 145 2.19 11.86 -15.94
CA GLN A 145 1.19 11.63 -16.98
C GLN A 145 -0.05 10.92 -16.41
N TYR A 146 0.15 9.92 -15.55
CA TYR A 146 -0.96 9.22 -14.89
C TYR A 146 -1.80 10.17 -14.03
N ALA A 147 -1.17 11.04 -13.24
CA ALA A 147 -1.87 12.02 -12.41
C ALA A 147 -2.78 12.95 -13.22
N GLN A 148 -2.46 13.22 -14.49
CA GLN A 148 -3.29 14.03 -15.38
C GLN A 148 -4.51 13.28 -15.93
N THR A 149 -4.56 11.96 -15.83
CA THR A 149 -5.66 11.12 -16.35
C THR A 149 -6.71 10.79 -15.31
N VAL A 150 -6.40 10.97 -14.01
CA VAL A 150 -7.33 10.65 -12.92
C VAL A 150 -8.11 11.90 -12.48
N PRO A 151 -9.36 11.75 -12.01
CA PRO A 151 -10.12 12.87 -11.47
C PRO A 151 -9.43 13.48 -10.26
N HIS A 152 -9.40 14.81 -10.21
CA HIS A 152 -8.93 15.51 -9.03
C HIS A 152 -9.97 15.48 -7.92
N HIS A 153 -9.51 15.31 -6.69
CA HIS A 153 -10.34 15.32 -5.49
C HIS A 153 -9.71 16.30 -4.50
N THR A 154 -10.53 16.96 -3.71
CA THR A 154 -10.02 17.68 -2.53
C THR A 154 -10.30 16.85 -1.27
N VAL A 155 -9.43 16.99 -0.29
CA VAL A 155 -9.54 16.30 0.99
C VAL A 155 -9.77 17.34 2.08
N TYR A 156 -10.52 17.00 3.12
CA TYR A 156 -10.66 17.82 4.31
C TYR A 156 -10.62 16.95 5.57
N GLY A 157 -10.14 17.55 6.67
CA GLY A 157 -10.10 16.96 7.99
C GLY A 157 -10.93 17.76 8.98
N CYS A 158 -11.70 17.07 9.84
CA CYS A 158 -12.48 17.73 10.91
C CYS A 158 -12.36 16.97 12.22
N LEU A 159 -12.62 17.68 13.33
CA LEU A 159 -12.76 17.10 14.66
C LEU A 159 -14.21 17.08 15.10
N TYR A 160 -14.67 15.92 15.53
CA TYR A 160 -15.91 15.77 16.24
C TYR A 160 -15.67 15.99 17.74
N ILE A 161 -16.11 17.12 18.26
CA ILE A 161 -15.90 17.55 19.64
C ILE A 161 -17.24 17.55 20.39
N ARG A 162 -17.20 17.27 21.69
CA ARG A 162 -18.38 17.20 22.58
C ARG A 162 -18.11 17.95 23.87
N ASP A 163 -19.16 18.25 24.60
CA ASP A 163 -19.06 18.70 25.99
C ASP A 163 -19.01 17.52 26.98
N GLU A 164 -18.92 17.83 28.27
CA GLU A 164 -18.88 16.85 29.36
C GLU A 164 -20.18 16.02 29.49
N HIS A 165 -21.27 16.46 28.87
CA HIS A 165 -22.55 15.77 28.81
C HIS A 165 -22.72 14.98 27.50
N ASP A 166 -21.64 14.80 26.78
CA ASP A 166 -21.60 14.05 25.51
C ASP A 166 -22.41 14.69 24.37
N ARG A 167 -22.66 16.01 24.45
CA ARG A 167 -23.42 16.77 23.47
C ARG A 167 -22.47 17.35 22.39
N PRO A 168 -22.79 17.17 21.11
CA PRO A 168 -21.95 17.67 20.01
C PRO A 168 -21.85 19.20 19.97
N ILE A 169 -20.62 19.67 19.66
CA ILE A 169 -20.32 21.08 19.42
C ILE A 169 -20.27 21.29 17.90
N GLN A 170 -20.92 22.37 17.44
CA GLN A 170 -20.85 22.80 16.05
C GLN A 170 -20.54 24.29 15.98
N LEU A 171 -19.82 24.65 14.89
CA LEU A 171 -19.54 26.04 14.52
C LEU A 171 -20.47 26.46 13.38
N ARG A 172 -20.92 27.70 13.38
CA ARG A 172 -21.75 28.22 12.30
C ARG A 172 -20.92 29.08 11.36
N SER A 173 -20.80 28.60 10.11
CA SER A 173 -20.08 29.33 9.07
C SER A 173 -20.71 30.68 8.76
N VAL A 174 -19.89 31.70 8.48
CA VAL A 174 -20.34 32.97 7.93
C VAL A 174 -20.61 32.89 6.44
N TYR A 175 -20.12 31.85 5.76
CA TYR A 175 -20.21 31.70 4.31
C TYR A 175 -21.54 31.05 3.85
N GLY A 176 -21.95 31.39 2.67
CA GLY A 176 -23.04 30.74 1.94
C GLY A 176 -24.34 30.65 2.74
N SER A 177 -24.83 29.44 2.99
CA SER A 177 -26.07 29.18 3.72
C SER A 177 -25.90 29.19 5.24
N ARG A 178 -24.79 29.63 5.76
CA ARG A 178 -24.47 29.67 7.21
C ARG A 178 -24.70 28.33 7.91
N LEU A 179 -24.14 27.28 7.32
CA LEU A 179 -24.35 25.93 7.81
C LEU A 179 -23.57 25.67 9.11
N TRP A 180 -24.16 24.85 9.97
CA TRP A 180 -23.49 24.27 11.11
C TRP A 180 -22.51 23.17 10.63
N GLN A 181 -21.29 23.19 11.14
CA GLN A 181 -20.21 22.30 10.72
C GLN A 181 -19.27 21.96 11.89
N PHE A 182 -18.52 20.87 11.71
CA PHE A 182 -17.44 20.50 12.64
C PHE A 182 -16.28 21.46 12.46
N PRO A 183 -15.49 21.73 13.52
CA PRO A 183 -14.20 22.39 13.37
C PRO A 183 -13.31 21.61 12.40
N GLY A 184 -12.73 22.30 11.42
CA GLY A 184 -11.90 21.68 10.40
C GLY A 184 -12.03 22.32 9.04
N GLY A 185 -11.08 21.99 8.14
CA GLY A 185 -10.95 22.63 6.85
C GLY A 185 -10.33 21.71 5.79
N ASN A 186 -10.05 22.33 4.63
CA ASN A 186 -9.43 21.62 3.52
C ASN A 186 -7.94 21.37 3.77
N LEU A 187 -7.44 20.28 3.20
CA LEU A 187 -6.02 19.95 3.15
C LEU A 187 -5.34 20.85 2.11
N ASP A 188 -4.89 22.02 2.52
CA ASP A 188 -4.30 23.05 1.67
C ASP A 188 -2.84 23.39 2.04
N ALA A 189 -2.38 22.99 3.21
CA ALA A 189 -1.00 23.13 3.60
C ALA A 189 -0.11 21.98 3.08
N PRO A 190 1.04 22.29 2.43
CA PRO A 190 1.91 21.27 1.90
C PRO A 190 2.46 20.33 2.99
N GLY A 191 2.32 19.02 2.80
CA GLY A 191 2.87 18.01 3.69
C GLY A 191 1.99 17.65 4.89
N GLU A 192 0.83 18.28 5.05
CA GLU A 192 -0.14 17.87 6.06
C GLU A 192 -0.89 16.60 5.66
N ASP A 193 -1.29 15.84 6.65
CA ASP A 193 -2.31 14.80 6.52
C ASP A 193 -3.67 15.32 7.05
N PRO A 194 -4.79 14.63 6.78
CA PRO A 194 -6.13 15.10 7.19
C PRO A 194 -6.31 15.27 8.71
N LEU A 195 -5.55 14.54 9.54
CA LEU A 195 -5.60 14.72 10.99
C LEU A 195 -4.84 15.96 11.43
N GLN A 196 -3.70 16.24 10.81
CA GLN A 196 -2.93 17.44 11.05
C GLN A 196 -3.74 18.68 10.65
N THR A 197 -4.38 18.64 9.47
CA THR A 197 -5.31 19.68 9.03
C THR A 197 -6.45 19.88 10.04
N ALA A 198 -7.11 18.80 10.48
CA ALA A 198 -8.21 18.89 11.45
C ALA A 198 -7.78 19.56 12.77
N ARG A 199 -6.56 19.31 13.23
CA ARG A 199 -6.01 19.92 14.45
C ARG A 199 -5.68 21.39 14.26
N ARG A 200 -5.00 21.75 13.17
CA ARG A 200 -4.66 23.13 12.84
C ARG A 200 -5.90 23.98 12.74
N GLU A 201 -6.85 23.58 11.93
CA GLU A 201 -8.12 24.27 11.71
C GLU A 201 -8.92 24.42 13.01
N ALA A 202 -9.01 23.36 13.82
CA ALA A 202 -9.71 23.48 15.11
C ALA A 202 -9.07 24.50 16.04
N ILE A 203 -7.74 24.66 16.02
CA ILE A 203 -7.05 25.72 16.79
C ILE A 203 -7.34 27.08 16.19
N GLU A 204 -7.30 27.25 14.88
CA GLU A 204 -7.55 28.50 14.16
C GLU A 204 -9.01 28.97 14.38
N GLU A 205 -9.96 28.05 14.24
CA GLU A 205 -11.39 28.35 14.34
C GLU A 205 -11.91 28.51 15.78
N THR A 206 -11.28 27.88 16.77
CA THR A 206 -11.77 27.89 18.17
C THR A 206 -10.82 28.54 19.17
N GLY A 207 -9.56 28.75 18.80
CA GLY A 207 -8.51 29.21 19.72
C GLY A 207 -8.11 28.17 20.76
N LEU A 208 -8.56 26.92 20.65
CA LEU A 208 -8.29 25.86 21.63
C LEU A 208 -7.28 24.86 21.10
N GLU A 209 -6.19 24.68 21.82
CA GLU A 209 -5.28 23.57 21.62
C GLU A 209 -5.84 22.31 22.29
N LEU A 210 -6.24 21.34 21.47
CA LEU A 210 -6.83 20.09 21.92
C LEU A 210 -5.72 19.06 22.11
N GLY A 211 -5.53 18.61 23.35
CA GLY A 211 -4.56 17.57 23.72
C GLY A 211 -4.96 16.18 23.25
N LEU A 212 -5.10 16.01 21.94
CA LEU A 212 -5.52 14.74 21.34
C LEU A 212 -4.33 13.78 21.28
N GLY A 213 -4.50 12.58 21.83
CA GLY A 213 -3.61 11.46 21.60
C GLY A 213 -3.65 10.99 20.14
N THR A 214 -3.88 9.69 19.89
CA THR A 214 -4.18 9.16 18.54
C THR A 214 -5.69 9.12 18.36
N PRO A 215 -6.32 10.11 17.72
CA PRO A 215 -7.76 10.17 17.56
C PRO A 215 -8.27 9.04 16.68
N ARG A 216 -9.41 8.48 17.05
CA ARG A 216 -10.12 7.47 16.27
C ARG A 216 -10.83 8.12 15.09
N LEU A 217 -10.69 7.55 13.88
CA LEU A 217 -11.52 7.94 12.73
C LEU A 217 -12.97 7.47 12.98
N LEU A 218 -13.92 8.39 12.87
CA LEU A 218 -15.35 8.15 13.09
C LEU A 218 -16.13 8.07 11.78
N LEU A 219 -15.78 8.92 10.80
CA LEU A 219 -16.50 9.02 9.53
C LEU A 219 -15.55 9.29 8.38
N THR A 220 -15.70 8.51 7.31
CA THR A 220 -15.23 8.88 5.97
C THR A 220 -16.44 9.39 5.16
N HIS A 221 -16.38 10.62 4.70
CA HIS A 221 -17.45 11.27 3.95
C HIS A 221 -17.01 11.51 2.50
N PHE A 222 -17.71 10.92 1.54
CA PHE A 222 -17.51 11.19 0.12
C PHE A 222 -18.61 12.11 -0.40
N LEU A 223 -18.23 13.29 -0.86
CA LEU A 223 -19.14 14.28 -1.44
C LEU A 223 -18.90 14.35 -2.95
N HIS A 224 -19.89 13.96 -3.73
CA HIS A 224 -19.82 14.04 -5.19
C HIS A 224 -19.80 15.49 -5.67
N ALA A 225 -19.03 15.70 -6.74
CA ALA A 225 -19.04 16.96 -7.48
C ALA A 225 -20.45 17.28 -8.01
N GLY A 226 -20.76 18.57 -8.07
CA GLY A 226 -22.01 19.07 -8.61
C GLY A 226 -21.87 20.51 -9.10
N ALA A 227 -22.98 21.14 -9.44
CA ALA A 227 -22.97 22.47 -10.04
C ALA A 227 -22.29 23.56 -9.17
N ARG A 228 -22.35 23.41 -7.85
CA ARG A 228 -21.76 24.38 -6.90
C ARG A 228 -20.32 24.05 -6.52
N LEU A 229 -19.91 22.80 -6.66
CA LEU A 229 -18.58 22.33 -6.35
C LEU A 229 -18.13 21.38 -7.46
N PRO A 230 -17.23 21.80 -8.34
CA PRO A 230 -16.86 21.01 -9.51
C PRO A 230 -15.89 19.86 -9.21
N LEU A 231 -15.49 19.67 -7.95
CA LEU A 231 -14.60 18.61 -7.49
C LEU A 231 -15.31 17.74 -6.46
N ASN A 232 -15.01 16.44 -6.51
CA ASN A 232 -15.35 15.55 -5.40
C ASN A 232 -14.56 15.95 -4.15
N LYS A 233 -15.15 15.75 -2.96
CA LYS A 233 -14.47 15.90 -1.67
C LYS A 233 -14.43 14.59 -0.91
N VAL A 234 -13.32 14.33 -0.26
CA VAL A 234 -13.17 13.24 0.71
C VAL A 234 -12.92 13.86 2.08
N GLY A 235 -13.82 13.62 3.00
CA GLY A 235 -13.72 14.12 4.38
C GLY A 235 -13.39 13.02 5.36
N LEU A 236 -12.47 13.30 6.28
CA LEU A 236 -12.14 12.42 7.39
C LEU A 236 -12.46 13.15 8.69
N ILE A 237 -13.39 12.60 9.47
CA ILE A 237 -13.81 13.19 10.74
C ILE A 237 -13.32 12.30 11.88
N PHE A 238 -12.50 12.87 12.75
CA PHE A 238 -11.87 12.18 13.86
C PHE A 238 -12.53 12.54 15.20
N ASP A 239 -12.43 11.63 16.17
CA ASP A 239 -12.89 11.90 17.55
C ASP A 239 -12.01 12.97 18.19
N GLY A 240 -12.56 14.14 18.39
CA GLY A 240 -11.91 15.30 19.01
C GLY A 240 -12.01 15.31 20.54
N GLY A 241 -12.64 14.30 21.15
CA GLY A 241 -12.77 14.18 22.59
C GLY A 241 -13.86 15.07 23.19
N GLN A 242 -13.71 15.35 24.47
CA GLN A 242 -14.66 16.18 25.25
C GLN A 242 -13.97 17.44 25.75
N LEU A 243 -14.70 18.54 25.79
CA LEU A 243 -14.30 19.81 26.39
C LEU A 243 -15.02 20.01 27.73
N THR A 244 -14.29 20.48 28.71
CA THR A 244 -14.85 20.95 29.99
C THR A 244 -15.59 22.27 29.80
N ALA A 245 -16.45 22.62 30.76
CA ALA A 245 -17.13 23.92 30.78
C ALA A 245 -16.14 25.10 30.71
N ASP A 246 -14.99 24.98 31.38
CA ASP A 246 -13.91 25.99 31.35
C ASP A 246 -13.29 26.12 29.94
N GLN A 247 -13.08 25.01 29.25
CA GLN A 247 -12.57 25.03 27.88
C GLN A 247 -13.58 25.63 26.92
N LEU A 248 -14.85 25.28 27.05
CA LEU A 248 -15.94 25.91 26.28
C LEU A 248 -15.98 27.44 26.47
N GLY A 249 -15.82 27.92 27.69
CA GLY A 249 -15.76 29.36 27.99
C GLY A 249 -14.57 30.08 27.37
N ARG A 250 -13.55 29.34 26.92
CA ARG A 250 -12.34 29.89 26.29
C ARG A 250 -12.41 29.89 24.76
N ILE A 251 -13.45 29.33 24.15
CA ILE A 251 -13.60 29.35 22.70
C ILE A 251 -13.57 30.80 22.20
N ARG A 252 -12.73 31.04 21.22
CA ARG A 252 -12.59 32.31 20.50
C ARG A 252 -12.64 32.02 19.03
N LEU A 253 -13.79 32.33 18.42
CA LEU A 253 -14.02 32.12 16.99
C LEU A 253 -13.21 33.12 16.15
N ASP A 254 -12.74 32.68 15.00
CA ASP A 254 -12.36 33.60 13.92
C ASP A 254 -13.64 34.19 13.29
N PRO A 255 -13.89 35.50 13.45
CA PRO A 255 -15.10 36.12 12.91
C PRO A 255 -15.13 36.17 11.38
N ALA A 256 -14.00 35.91 10.70
CA ALA A 256 -13.96 35.83 9.25
C ALA A 256 -14.57 34.51 8.74
N GLU A 257 -14.61 33.48 9.59
CA GLU A 257 -15.07 32.14 9.22
C GLU A 257 -16.34 31.71 9.97
N HIS A 258 -16.42 32.05 11.27
CA HIS A 258 -17.50 31.58 12.14
C HIS A 258 -18.05 32.74 13.01
N ASP A 259 -19.37 32.83 13.08
CA ASP A 259 -20.04 33.83 13.90
C ASP A 259 -20.70 33.30 15.18
N MET A 260 -20.79 31.99 15.31
CA MET A 260 -21.40 31.34 16.48
C MET A 260 -20.89 29.91 16.65
N TRP A 261 -20.79 29.50 17.89
CA TRP A 261 -20.71 28.07 18.25
C TRP A 261 -21.86 27.70 19.16
N ALA A 262 -22.26 26.43 19.15
CA ALA A 262 -23.31 25.94 20.01
C ALA A 262 -23.11 24.50 20.40
N VAL A 263 -23.72 24.10 21.52
CA VAL A 263 -23.78 22.75 22.06
C VAL A 263 -25.24 22.38 22.23
N HIS A 264 -25.65 21.31 21.56
CA HIS A 264 -27.04 20.81 21.68
C HIS A 264 -27.03 19.29 21.66
N ASP A 265 -28.11 18.68 22.14
CA ASP A 265 -28.37 17.27 21.94
C ASP A 265 -28.72 16.97 20.45
N LEU A 266 -28.75 15.69 20.10
CA LEU A 266 -29.00 15.29 18.71
C LEU A 266 -30.38 15.68 18.19
N ALA A 267 -31.42 15.70 19.05
CA ALA A 267 -32.76 16.07 18.65
C ALA A 267 -32.81 17.54 18.25
N THR A 268 -32.21 18.42 19.04
CA THR A 268 -32.08 19.84 18.74
C THR A 268 -31.23 20.06 17.46
N TRP A 269 -30.12 19.34 17.30
CA TRP A 269 -29.33 19.45 16.08
C TRP A 269 -30.10 19.01 14.83
N GLN A 270 -30.96 18.01 14.94
CA GLN A 270 -31.80 17.56 13.84
C GLN A 270 -32.76 18.66 13.35
N GLU A 271 -33.26 19.51 14.26
CA GLU A 271 -34.11 20.63 13.93
C GLU A 271 -33.33 21.82 13.34
N LEU A 272 -32.13 22.08 13.86
CA LEU A 272 -31.32 23.25 13.47
C LEU A 272 -30.50 23.04 12.19
N MET A 273 -30.16 21.81 11.85
CA MET A 273 -29.26 21.50 10.73
C MET A 273 -30.05 21.12 9.48
N ALA A 274 -29.52 21.49 8.31
CA ALA A 274 -29.99 20.92 7.06
C ALA A 274 -29.82 19.39 7.07
N PRO A 275 -30.75 18.60 6.50
CA PRO A 275 -30.73 17.14 6.57
C PRO A 275 -29.40 16.49 6.19
N ARG A 276 -28.72 17.03 5.17
CA ARG A 276 -27.40 16.52 4.75
C ARG A 276 -26.29 16.80 5.78
N ALA A 277 -26.35 17.93 6.46
CA ALA A 277 -25.40 18.25 7.50
C ALA A 277 -25.63 17.37 8.72
N PHE A 278 -26.90 17.19 9.11
CA PHE A 278 -27.29 16.32 10.21
C PHE A 278 -26.93 14.84 9.96
N ALA A 279 -27.05 14.35 8.71
CA ALA A 279 -26.69 12.96 8.37
C ALA A 279 -25.23 12.60 8.72
N ARG A 280 -24.30 13.57 8.64
CA ARG A 280 -22.90 13.36 9.07
C ARG A 280 -22.82 13.20 10.59
N LEU A 281 -23.54 14.05 11.32
CA LEU A 281 -23.58 14.02 12.78
C LEU A 281 -24.19 12.71 13.30
N ASP A 282 -25.30 12.27 12.73
CA ASP A 282 -25.94 11.00 13.06
C ASP A 282 -25.06 9.79 12.76
N ALA A 283 -24.38 9.79 11.60
CA ALA A 283 -23.45 8.71 11.24
C ALA A 283 -22.27 8.61 12.22
N ILE A 284 -21.73 9.73 12.68
CA ILE A 284 -20.67 9.79 13.69
C ILE A 284 -21.15 9.24 15.03
N GLU A 285 -22.35 9.62 15.46
CA GLU A 285 -22.90 9.16 16.73
C GLU A 285 -23.12 7.64 16.73
N ARG A 286 -23.57 7.07 15.63
CA ARG A 286 -23.67 5.62 15.47
C ARG A 286 -22.29 4.95 15.52
N ALA A 287 -21.31 5.50 14.81
CA ALA A 287 -19.94 4.99 14.83
C ALA A 287 -19.32 4.99 16.25
N ARG A 288 -19.62 6.02 17.05
CA ARG A 288 -19.18 6.10 18.44
C ARG A 288 -19.79 5.02 19.33
N ARG A 289 -21.06 4.68 19.12
CA ARG A 289 -21.79 3.67 19.87
C ARG A 289 -21.36 2.22 19.56
N GLY A 290 -20.37 2.04 18.69
CA GLY A 290 -19.80 0.73 18.40
C GLY A 290 -20.24 0.10 17.08
N GLU A 291 -20.97 0.83 16.24
CA GLU A 291 -21.34 0.36 14.88
C GLU A 291 -20.13 0.40 13.89
N GLY A 292 -18.93 0.76 14.38
CA GLY A 292 -17.72 0.90 13.58
C GLY A 292 -17.63 2.26 12.86
N PRO A 293 -16.49 2.55 12.19
CA PRO A 293 -16.35 3.78 11.43
C PRO A 293 -17.39 3.84 10.31
N ALA A 294 -18.05 4.99 10.20
CA ALA A 294 -19.09 5.20 9.20
C ALA A 294 -18.50 5.58 7.83
N TYR A 295 -19.19 5.17 6.78
CA TYR A 295 -18.95 5.65 5.42
C TYR A 295 -20.22 6.29 4.89
N LEU A 296 -20.15 7.57 4.53
CA LEU A 296 -21.30 8.34 4.05
C LEU A 296 -21.03 8.91 2.66
N ILE A 297 -21.96 8.74 1.76
CA ILE A 297 -21.93 9.35 0.43
C ILE A 297 -23.04 10.39 0.35
N THR A 298 -22.70 11.60 -0.13
CA THR A 298 -23.67 12.64 -0.41
C THR A 298 -23.43 13.27 -1.78
N HIS A 299 -24.45 13.95 -2.30
CA HIS A 299 -24.39 14.70 -3.56
C HIS A 299 -24.56 16.20 -3.29
N THR A 300 -23.86 17.05 -4.05
CA THR A 300 -23.97 18.52 -3.94
C THR A 300 -25.30 19.05 -4.45
#